data_76068cbf3c00b7c410ea8832f4796d81
#
_entry.id   76068cbf3c00b7c410ea8832f4796d81
#
_cell.length_a   1.000
_cell.length_b   1.000
_cell.length_c   1.000
_cell.angle_alpha   90.00
_cell.angle_beta   90.00
_cell.angle_gamma   90.00
#
_symmetry.space_group_name_H-M   'P 1'
#
loop_
_entity.id
_entity.type
_entity.pdbx_description
1 polymer ?
#
loop_
_entity_poly.entity_id
_entity_poly.type
_entity_poly.pdbx_seq_one_letter_code
_entity_poly.pdbx_strand_id
1 'polypeptide(L)'
;VKLLLTVFLVLLCGCTHKRSELGTADNPIKFYFVPSVDVRLLEDTSKALKTYLEAHTPWKYKISIPQSYIAIVEAFGTNRADIASLNTYGYIIAHEKYGVEARLMTERFGDRVYQAQFLARSDSGIKKIEDINGKKMAFVDPASISGYLLPLKYLNDHHIKPKETVFAMKHDNVVTMVYQGQVDAGVTFYSPPNEGQIQDARRLVKAQFPDVEQKVKIIGLSSDIPNDPIIFRKDMPEEMKQKICIEMIKFAKTIDGQRVLKQLSSVTGLVPTTDKDYDETRAAVKALGGIK
;
A
#
# COMPACT_ATOMS: atom_id res chain seq x y z
N VAL A 1 14.44 42.94 -65.72
CA VAL A 1 14.79 42.35 -64.41
C VAL A 1 13.68 41.42 -64.05
N LYS A 2 13.87 40.08 -64.25
CA LYS A 2 12.90 39.04 -63.86
C LYS A 2 13.26 38.55 -62.44
N LEU A 3 12.40 38.80 -61.48
CA LEU A 3 12.54 38.31 -60.11
C LEU A 3 12.03 36.87 -60.05
N LEU A 4 12.94 35.88 -59.91
CA LEU A 4 12.59 34.48 -59.62
C LEU A 4 12.20 34.36 -58.16
N LEU A 5 10.92 34.11 -57.88
CA LEU A 5 10.41 33.79 -56.53
C LEU A 5 10.54 32.26 -56.32
N THR A 6 11.60 31.83 -55.66
CA THR A 6 11.80 30.44 -55.29
C THR A 6 10.97 30.14 -54.03
N VAL A 7 9.85 29.45 -54.21
CA VAL A 7 9.04 28.93 -53.08
C VAL A 7 9.74 27.74 -52.46
N PHE A 8 10.30 27.91 -51.27
CA PHE A 8 10.89 26.83 -50.45
C PHE A 8 9.77 26.09 -49.74
N LEU A 9 9.30 24.97 -50.31
CA LEU A 9 8.32 24.10 -49.73
C LEU A 9 9.00 23.26 -48.63
N VAL A 10 8.91 23.71 -47.35
CA VAL A 10 9.38 22.96 -46.18
C VAL A 10 8.38 21.81 -45.95
N LEU A 11 8.73 20.62 -46.39
CA LEU A 11 8.07 19.38 -46.01
C LEU A 11 8.32 19.14 -44.50
N LEU A 12 7.41 19.59 -43.67
CA LEU A 12 7.31 19.16 -42.30
C LEU A 12 6.89 17.68 -42.27
N CYS A 13 7.87 16.76 -42.41
CA CYS A 13 7.70 15.37 -42.02
C CYS A 13 7.46 15.34 -40.50
N GLY A 14 6.22 15.53 -40.08
CA GLY A 14 5.77 15.24 -38.72
C GLY A 14 5.97 13.75 -38.50
N CYS A 15 7.09 13.35 -37.88
CA CYS A 15 7.22 12.03 -37.26
C CYS A 15 6.13 11.91 -36.22
N THR A 16 4.94 11.48 -36.62
CA THR A 16 3.95 10.94 -35.65
C THR A 16 4.58 9.67 -35.10
N HIS A 17 5.32 9.80 -34.00
CA HIS A 17 5.73 8.67 -33.18
C HIS A 17 4.43 8.03 -32.67
N LYS A 18 3.94 7.03 -33.42
CA LYS A 18 2.79 6.24 -32.99
C LYS A 18 3.22 5.61 -31.66
N ARG A 19 2.68 6.12 -30.56
CA ARG A 19 2.97 5.59 -29.22
C ARG A 19 2.72 4.09 -29.30
N SER A 20 3.72 3.27 -28.98
CA SER A 20 3.56 1.81 -28.99
C SER A 20 2.38 1.42 -28.10
N GLU A 21 1.60 0.44 -28.54
CA GLU A 21 0.44 -0.05 -27.81
C GLU A 21 0.82 -0.50 -26.41
N LEU A 22 -0.03 -0.18 -25.42
CA LEU A 22 0.20 -0.56 -24.03
C LEU A 22 0.24 -2.09 -23.90
N GLY A 23 1.22 -2.60 -23.17
CA GLY A 23 1.41 -4.04 -22.95
C GLY A 23 2.38 -4.69 -23.96
N THR A 24 2.94 -3.94 -24.92
CA THR A 24 4.00 -4.44 -25.81
C THR A 24 5.37 -4.43 -25.12
N ALA A 25 6.38 -5.04 -25.74
CA ALA A 25 7.75 -5.02 -25.22
C ALA A 25 8.32 -3.60 -25.13
N ASP A 26 7.97 -2.71 -26.08
CA ASP A 26 8.41 -1.32 -26.11
C ASP A 26 7.60 -0.39 -25.19
N ASN A 27 6.39 -0.81 -24.78
CA ASN A 27 5.53 -0.08 -23.85
C ASN A 27 4.84 -1.05 -22.89
N PRO A 28 5.59 -1.71 -21.97
CA PRO A 28 5.03 -2.68 -21.04
C PRO A 28 4.12 -2.00 -20.02
N ILE A 29 3.14 -2.75 -19.48
CA ILE A 29 2.30 -2.33 -18.37
C ILE A 29 3.18 -2.11 -17.14
N LYS A 30 3.16 -0.92 -16.58
CA LYS A 30 3.98 -0.50 -15.45
C LYS A 30 3.23 -0.78 -14.15
N PHE A 31 3.66 -1.78 -13.42
CA PHE A 31 3.05 -2.21 -12.18
C PHE A 31 3.94 -1.83 -10.98
N TYR A 32 3.39 -1.05 -10.06
CA TYR A 32 4.08 -0.52 -8.89
C TYR A 32 3.65 -1.24 -7.61
N PHE A 33 4.61 -1.48 -6.72
CA PHE A 33 4.38 -2.03 -5.38
C PHE A 33 4.79 -1.04 -4.31
N VAL A 34 3.95 -0.90 -3.28
CA VAL A 34 4.24 -0.04 -2.13
C VAL A 34 5.39 -0.61 -1.28
N PRO A 35 6.37 0.20 -0.85
CA PRO A 35 7.53 -0.25 -0.07
C PRO A 35 7.18 -0.40 1.43
N SER A 36 6.13 -1.17 1.77
CA SER A 36 5.62 -1.29 3.15
C SER A 36 6.32 -2.34 4.00
N VAL A 37 7.07 -3.25 3.37
CA VAL A 37 7.78 -4.37 4.02
C VAL A 37 9.17 -4.55 3.42
N ASP A 38 9.87 -5.62 3.78
CA ASP A 38 11.21 -5.93 3.25
C ASP A 38 11.23 -6.01 1.72
N VAL A 39 12.22 -5.38 1.10
CA VAL A 39 12.34 -5.24 -0.37
C VAL A 39 12.47 -6.60 -1.05
N ARG A 40 13.16 -7.58 -0.44
CA ARG A 40 13.34 -8.92 -1.04
C ARG A 40 12.01 -9.66 -1.15
N LEU A 41 11.15 -9.54 -0.13
CA LEU A 41 9.80 -10.11 -0.19
C LEU A 41 8.96 -9.48 -1.29
N LEU A 42 9.09 -8.17 -1.49
CA LEU A 42 8.43 -7.45 -2.58
C LEU A 42 8.95 -7.89 -3.96
N GLU A 43 10.27 -8.04 -4.11
CA GLU A 43 10.89 -8.50 -5.35
C GLU A 43 10.45 -9.93 -5.71
N ASP A 44 10.46 -10.86 -4.76
CA ASP A 44 10.02 -12.25 -4.97
C ASP A 44 8.55 -12.31 -5.37
N THR A 45 7.69 -11.58 -4.65
CA THR A 45 6.24 -11.53 -4.93
C THR A 45 5.97 -10.93 -6.31
N SER A 46 6.59 -9.80 -6.60
CA SER A 46 6.38 -9.09 -7.85
C SER A 46 6.91 -9.86 -9.06
N LYS A 47 8.04 -10.56 -8.91
CA LYS A 47 8.59 -11.44 -9.95
C LYS A 47 7.67 -12.63 -10.24
N ALA A 48 7.15 -13.29 -9.21
CA ALA A 48 6.22 -14.40 -9.36
C ALA A 48 4.92 -13.95 -10.06
N LEU A 49 4.33 -12.83 -9.61
CA LEU A 49 3.14 -12.25 -10.25
C LEU A 49 3.40 -11.86 -11.71
N LYS A 50 4.51 -11.18 -12.00
CA LYS A 50 4.89 -10.80 -13.36
C LYS A 50 4.98 -12.04 -14.26
N THR A 51 5.71 -13.05 -13.83
CA THR A 51 5.90 -14.29 -14.60
C THR A 51 4.55 -14.94 -14.90
N TYR A 52 3.67 -15.01 -13.92
CA TYR A 52 2.33 -15.55 -14.08
C TYR A 52 1.50 -14.74 -15.09
N LEU A 53 1.45 -13.41 -14.93
CA LEU A 53 0.67 -12.54 -15.81
C LEU A 53 1.15 -12.59 -17.26
N GLU A 54 2.47 -12.61 -17.50
CA GLU A 54 3.05 -12.73 -18.85
C GLU A 54 2.78 -14.10 -19.50
N ALA A 55 2.54 -15.14 -18.70
CA ALA A 55 2.16 -16.47 -19.20
C ALA A 55 0.66 -16.59 -19.50
N HIS A 56 -0.21 -15.78 -18.86
CA HIS A 56 -1.67 -15.91 -18.94
C HIS A 56 -2.36 -14.70 -19.61
N THR A 57 -1.59 -13.68 -20.01
CA THR A 57 -2.07 -12.53 -20.78
C THR A 57 -1.12 -12.27 -21.96
N PRO A 58 -1.58 -11.62 -23.03
CA PRO A 58 -0.69 -11.30 -24.15
C PRO A 58 0.27 -10.14 -23.89
N TRP A 59 0.27 -9.56 -22.66
CA TRP A 59 0.96 -8.32 -22.36
C TRP A 59 2.26 -8.54 -21.60
N LYS A 60 3.17 -7.56 -21.75
CA LYS A 60 4.42 -7.46 -21.01
C LYS A 60 4.28 -6.51 -19.84
N TYR A 61 5.00 -6.80 -18.76
CA TYR A 61 4.93 -6.04 -17.51
C TYR A 61 6.31 -5.57 -17.08
N LYS A 62 6.36 -4.32 -16.57
CA LYS A 62 7.53 -3.76 -15.89
C LYS A 62 7.18 -3.49 -14.44
N ILE A 63 7.87 -4.16 -13.53
CA ILE A 63 7.69 -3.97 -12.08
C ILE A 63 8.56 -2.82 -11.60
N SER A 64 8.04 -2.04 -10.66
CA SER A 64 8.75 -0.96 -9.97
C SER A 64 8.39 -0.92 -8.49
N ILE A 65 9.39 -0.75 -7.63
CA ILE A 65 9.25 -0.60 -6.19
C ILE A 65 9.92 0.72 -5.81
N PRO A 66 9.18 1.83 -5.74
CA PRO A 66 9.75 3.13 -5.39
C PRO A 66 10.05 3.23 -3.90
N GLN A 67 10.74 4.30 -3.48
CA GLN A 67 11.15 4.48 -2.09
C GLN A 67 10.06 5.06 -1.18
N SER A 68 8.92 5.52 -1.72
CA SER A 68 7.83 6.08 -0.92
C SER A 68 6.46 5.85 -1.54
N TYR A 69 5.43 5.91 -0.70
CA TYR A 69 4.02 5.83 -1.08
C TYR A 69 3.63 6.95 -2.06
N ILE A 70 4.05 8.18 -1.76
CA ILE A 70 3.73 9.35 -2.59
C ILE A 70 4.35 9.27 -3.99
N ALA A 71 5.52 8.66 -4.13
CA ALA A 71 6.13 8.45 -5.43
C ALA A 71 5.27 7.61 -6.38
N ILE A 72 4.46 6.67 -5.84
CA ILE A 72 3.51 5.90 -6.64
C ILE A 72 2.34 6.77 -7.08
N VAL A 73 1.80 7.59 -6.17
CA VAL A 73 0.70 8.52 -6.48
C VAL A 73 1.11 9.44 -7.63
N GLU A 74 2.27 10.07 -7.54
CA GLU A 74 2.78 10.98 -8.58
C GLU A 74 3.16 10.25 -9.89
N ALA A 75 3.47 8.95 -9.83
CA ALA A 75 3.70 8.15 -11.01
C ALA A 75 2.42 8.00 -11.88
N PHE A 76 1.23 7.95 -11.27
CA PHE A 76 -0.03 7.99 -12.01
C PHE A 76 -0.24 9.34 -12.70
N GLY A 77 0.00 10.45 -12.01
CA GLY A 77 -0.12 11.80 -12.58
C GLY A 77 0.80 12.08 -13.77
N THR A 78 1.90 11.35 -13.84
CA THR A 78 2.91 11.50 -14.93
C THR A 78 2.87 10.33 -15.93
N ASN A 79 1.83 9.49 -15.91
CA ASN A 79 1.68 8.30 -16.78
C ASN A 79 2.86 7.31 -16.71
N ARG A 80 3.54 7.27 -15.56
CA ARG A 80 4.63 6.31 -15.26
C ARG A 80 4.14 5.07 -14.53
N ALA A 81 2.90 5.05 -14.04
CA ALA A 81 2.24 3.89 -13.46
C ALA A 81 0.95 3.59 -14.22
N ASP A 82 0.68 2.32 -14.47
CA ASP A 82 -0.57 1.83 -15.08
C ASP A 82 -1.39 1.05 -14.06
N ILE A 83 -0.71 0.30 -13.17
CA ILE A 83 -1.31 -0.47 -12.06
C ILE A 83 -0.44 -0.27 -10.82
N ALA A 84 -1.06 -0.30 -9.65
CA ALA A 84 -0.32 -0.39 -8.40
C ALA A 84 -1.03 -1.24 -7.34
N SER A 85 -0.25 -1.95 -6.53
CA SER A 85 -0.64 -2.40 -5.20
C SER A 85 -0.28 -1.26 -4.25
N LEU A 86 -1.26 -0.57 -3.70
CA LEU A 86 -1.05 0.66 -2.93
C LEU A 86 -1.82 0.55 -1.61
N ASN A 87 -1.35 1.25 -0.58
CA ASN A 87 -2.09 1.34 0.66
C ASN A 87 -3.35 2.21 0.49
N THR A 88 -4.30 2.05 1.39
CA THR A 88 -5.60 2.74 1.34
C THR A 88 -5.48 4.25 1.25
N TYR A 89 -4.55 4.89 1.99
CA TYR A 89 -4.36 6.35 1.92
C TYR A 89 -3.80 6.80 0.57
N GLY A 90 -2.77 6.12 0.08
CA GLY A 90 -2.21 6.41 -1.23
C GLY A 90 -3.24 6.27 -2.35
N TYR A 91 -4.13 5.25 -2.24
CA TYR A 91 -5.26 5.11 -3.15
C TYR A 91 -6.21 6.31 -3.09
N ILE A 92 -6.63 6.71 -1.89
CA ILE A 92 -7.55 7.84 -1.72
C ILE A 92 -6.97 9.10 -2.39
N ILE A 93 -5.68 9.42 -2.18
CA ILE A 93 -5.02 10.55 -2.82
C ILE A 93 -4.96 10.38 -4.34
N ALA A 94 -4.55 9.20 -4.83
CA ALA A 94 -4.42 8.93 -6.26
C ALA A 94 -5.77 8.99 -6.98
N HIS A 95 -6.85 8.52 -6.34
CA HIS A 95 -8.20 8.63 -6.86
C HIS A 95 -8.66 10.09 -6.95
N GLU A 96 -8.51 10.87 -5.90
CA GLU A 96 -8.92 12.28 -5.86
C GLU A 96 -8.14 13.13 -6.89
N LYS A 97 -6.83 12.90 -7.03
CA LYS A 97 -5.97 13.68 -7.94
C LYS A 97 -6.03 13.23 -9.40
N TYR A 98 -6.09 11.93 -9.65
CA TYR A 98 -5.85 11.36 -10.97
C TYR A 98 -6.96 10.43 -11.45
N GLY A 99 -8.00 10.20 -10.63
CA GLY A 99 -9.16 9.36 -10.99
C GLY A 99 -8.80 7.89 -11.18
N VAL A 100 -7.76 7.39 -10.52
CA VAL A 100 -7.44 5.95 -10.56
C VAL A 100 -8.57 5.13 -9.95
N GLU A 101 -8.70 3.88 -10.36
CA GLU A 101 -9.83 3.02 -9.99
C GLU A 101 -9.34 1.83 -9.16
N ALA A 102 -9.92 1.62 -7.98
CA ALA A 102 -9.76 0.37 -7.25
C ALA A 102 -10.59 -0.73 -7.91
N ARG A 103 -9.97 -1.85 -8.26
CA ARG A 103 -10.64 -2.99 -8.92
C ARG A 103 -10.56 -4.27 -8.11
N LEU A 104 -9.47 -4.46 -7.38
CA LEU A 104 -9.29 -5.55 -6.45
C LEU A 104 -8.84 -5.00 -5.11
N MET A 105 -9.13 -5.71 -4.03
CA MET A 105 -8.49 -5.52 -2.74
C MET A 105 -7.90 -6.83 -2.24
N THR A 106 -6.92 -6.73 -1.39
CA THR A 106 -6.35 -7.88 -0.72
C THR A 106 -7.33 -8.44 0.31
N GLU A 107 -7.37 -9.76 0.44
CA GLU A 107 -8.12 -10.47 1.48
C GLU A 107 -7.12 -11.18 2.41
N ARG A 108 -7.38 -11.13 3.70
CA ARG A 108 -6.56 -11.79 4.73
C ARG A 108 -7.44 -12.74 5.54
N PHE A 109 -7.28 -14.05 5.29
CA PHE A 109 -8.04 -15.12 5.98
C PHE A 109 -9.58 -14.95 5.91
N GLY A 110 -10.09 -14.46 4.77
CA GLY A 110 -11.51 -14.16 4.54
C GLY A 110 -11.91 -12.74 4.90
N ASP A 111 -11.06 -11.97 5.60
CA ASP A 111 -11.37 -10.59 5.99
C ASP A 111 -10.98 -9.59 4.90
N ARG A 112 -11.89 -8.64 4.66
CA ARG A 112 -11.71 -7.50 3.73
C ARG A 112 -11.26 -6.23 4.44
N VAL A 113 -11.11 -6.29 5.77
CA VAL A 113 -10.72 -5.18 6.63
C VAL A 113 -9.59 -5.61 7.56
N TYR A 114 -8.87 -4.63 8.08
CA TYR A 114 -7.89 -4.78 9.14
C TYR A 114 -8.01 -3.57 10.09
N GLN A 115 -7.19 -3.51 11.13
CA GLN A 115 -7.23 -2.40 12.10
C GLN A 115 -5.83 -1.85 12.36
N ALA A 116 -5.76 -0.67 12.97
CA ALA A 116 -4.55 -0.24 13.65
C ALA A 116 -4.54 -0.81 15.07
N GLN A 117 -3.36 -1.21 15.55
CA GLN A 117 -3.14 -1.59 16.94
C GLN A 117 -2.19 -0.60 17.62
N PHE A 118 -2.52 -0.27 18.86
CA PHE A 118 -1.63 0.45 19.76
C PHE A 118 -0.86 -0.57 20.59
N LEU A 119 0.46 -0.39 20.66
CA LEU A 119 1.39 -1.30 21.32
C LEU A 119 2.12 -0.61 22.46
N ALA A 120 2.35 -1.34 23.54
CA ALA A 120 3.25 -0.94 24.62
C ALA A 120 3.96 -2.16 25.22
N ARG A 121 5.06 -1.95 25.93
CA ARG A 121 5.72 -3.06 26.65
C ARG A 121 4.87 -3.52 27.84
N SER A 122 4.91 -4.82 28.11
CA SER A 122 4.16 -5.43 29.23
C SER A 122 4.58 -4.90 30.62
N ASP A 123 5.81 -4.42 30.75
CA ASP A 123 6.40 -3.88 31.98
C ASP A 123 6.39 -2.33 32.07
N SER A 124 5.82 -1.64 31.06
CA SER A 124 5.80 -0.17 31.00
C SER A 124 4.76 0.51 31.90
N GLY A 125 3.81 -0.25 32.44
CA GLY A 125 2.65 0.29 33.16
C GLY A 125 1.54 0.86 32.25
N ILE A 126 1.75 0.96 30.92
CA ILE A 126 0.77 1.41 29.92
C ILE A 126 -0.14 0.23 29.60
N LYS A 127 -1.45 0.35 29.91
CA LYS A 127 -2.43 -0.74 29.75
C LYS A 127 -3.57 -0.41 28.78
N LYS A 128 -3.78 0.86 28.48
CA LYS A 128 -4.82 1.37 27.56
C LYS A 128 -4.30 2.59 26.80
N ILE A 129 -5.00 2.99 25.74
CA ILE A 129 -4.55 4.06 24.83
C ILE A 129 -4.40 5.39 25.58
N GLU A 130 -5.27 5.69 26.57
CA GLU A 130 -5.21 6.92 27.34
C GLU A 130 -3.90 7.08 28.15
N ASP A 131 -3.26 5.97 28.50
CA ASP A 131 -2.00 5.98 29.24
C ASP A 131 -0.82 6.47 28.38
N ILE A 132 -1.01 6.64 27.05
CA ILE A 132 -0.03 7.21 26.11
C ILE A 132 0.15 8.73 26.33
N ASN A 133 -0.80 9.38 27.02
CA ASN A 133 -0.70 10.81 27.28
C ASN A 133 0.62 11.17 27.98
N GLY A 134 1.39 12.11 27.40
CA GLY A 134 2.71 12.50 27.92
C GLY A 134 3.82 11.47 27.71
N LYS A 135 3.62 10.42 26.92
CA LYS A 135 4.61 9.38 26.62
C LYS A 135 5.29 9.59 25.26
N LYS A 136 6.42 8.94 25.02
CA LYS A 136 7.09 8.90 23.72
C LYS A 136 6.46 7.82 22.85
N MET A 137 6.10 8.18 21.60
CA MET A 137 5.37 7.28 20.71
C MET A 137 6.02 7.16 19.34
N ALA A 138 6.03 5.95 18.78
CA ALA A 138 6.46 5.68 17.41
C ALA A 138 5.27 5.52 16.46
N PHE A 139 5.33 6.22 15.33
CA PHE A 139 4.50 6.02 14.14
C PHE A 139 5.29 5.34 13.03
N VAL A 140 4.59 4.80 12.03
CA VAL A 140 5.26 4.16 10.87
C VAL A 140 5.71 5.22 9.87
N ASP A 141 4.78 5.82 9.14
CA ASP A 141 5.01 6.76 8.04
C ASP A 141 3.83 7.74 7.96
N PRO A 142 4.05 9.03 7.62
CA PRO A 142 2.98 10.02 7.49
C PRO A 142 1.85 9.63 6.52
N ALA A 143 2.12 8.76 5.55
CA ALA A 143 1.14 8.24 4.60
C ALA A 143 0.56 6.86 4.98
N SER A 144 0.82 6.37 6.19
CA SER A 144 0.26 5.10 6.69
C SER A 144 -1.09 5.31 7.38
N ILE A 145 -2.12 4.62 6.94
CA ILE A 145 -3.45 4.64 7.59
C ILE A 145 -3.36 4.05 8.99
N SER A 146 -2.94 2.78 9.12
CA SER A 146 -2.88 2.08 10.41
C SER A 146 -1.69 2.47 11.28
N GLY A 147 -0.60 2.92 10.66
CA GLY A 147 0.61 3.30 11.38
C GLY A 147 0.69 4.79 11.74
N TYR A 148 -0.29 5.60 11.32
CA TYR A 148 -0.29 7.04 11.64
C TYR A 148 -1.68 7.69 11.62
N LEU A 149 -2.37 7.75 10.46
CA LEU A 149 -3.51 8.67 10.28
C LEU A 149 -4.69 8.33 11.18
N LEU A 150 -5.20 7.10 11.19
CA LEU A 150 -6.31 6.73 12.07
C LEU A 150 -5.92 6.73 13.56
N PRO A 151 -4.75 6.20 13.97
CA PRO A 151 -4.25 6.41 15.32
C PRO A 151 -4.15 7.87 15.74
N LEU A 152 -3.63 8.76 14.89
CA LEU A 152 -3.56 10.19 15.17
C LEU A 152 -4.95 10.80 15.34
N LYS A 153 -5.91 10.42 14.46
CA LYS A 153 -7.30 10.86 14.62
C LYS A 153 -7.87 10.42 15.96
N TYR A 154 -7.68 9.15 16.33
CA TYR A 154 -8.13 8.64 17.62
C TYR A 154 -7.54 9.43 18.80
N LEU A 155 -6.21 9.66 18.79
CA LEU A 155 -5.54 10.44 19.84
C LEU A 155 -6.09 11.87 19.93
N ASN A 156 -6.31 12.53 18.79
CA ASN A 156 -6.87 13.88 18.73
C ASN A 156 -8.31 13.94 19.27
N ASP A 157 -9.17 13.02 18.84
CA ASP A 157 -10.57 12.95 19.24
C ASP A 157 -10.71 12.72 20.76
N HIS A 158 -9.76 12.02 21.39
CA HIS A 158 -9.73 11.71 22.82
C HIS A 158 -8.81 12.63 23.63
N HIS A 159 -8.27 13.71 23.01
CA HIS A 159 -7.37 14.66 23.65
C HIS A 159 -6.11 14.04 24.26
N ILE A 160 -5.62 12.92 23.71
CA ILE A 160 -4.39 12.23 24.13
C ILE A 160 -3.21 12.87 23.38
N LYS A 161 -2.23 13.38 24.13
CA LYS A 161 -1.07 14.10 23.56
C LYS A 161 0.23 13.41 23.97
N PRO A 162 0.86 12.61 23.09
CA PRO A 162 2.23 12.15 23.31
C PRO A 162 3.18 13.36 23.49
N LYS A 163 4.17 13.25 24.39
CA LYS A 163 5.17 14.32 24.60
C LYS A 163 6.19 14.41 23.46
N GLU A 164 6.42 13.28 22.79
CA GLU A 164 7.37 13.15 21.69
C GLU A 164 6.87 12.08 20.71
N THR A 165 7.03 12.32 19.42
CA THR A 165 6.67 11.36 18.37
C THR A 165 7.84 11.17 17.41
N VAL A 166 8.03 9.93 16.95
CA VAL A 166 9.06 9.57 15.95
C VAL A 166 8.44 8.74 14.83
N PHE A 167 8.95 8.87 13.62
CA PHE A 167 8.59 8.01 12.48
C PHE A 167 9.66 6.94 12.29
N ALA A 168 9.24 5.67 12.40
CA ALA A 168 10.12 4.50 12.28
C ALA A 168 10.22 3.96 10.85
N MET A 169 9.46 4.51 9.92
CA MET A 169 9.38 4.21 8.48
C MET A 169 8.78 2.85 8.13
N LYS A 170 8.86 1.84 9.02
CA LYS A 170 8.34 0.48 8.79
C LYS A 170 7.65 -0.06 10.05
N HIS A 171 6.72 -0.98 9.83
CA HIS A 171 5.95 -1.60 10.91
C HIS A 171 6.82 -2.45 11.86
N ASP A 172 7.76 -3.21 11.32
CA ASP A 172 8.73 -4.00 12.10
C ASP A 172 9.63 -3.12 12.98
N ASN A 173 10.06 -1.96 12.47
CA ASN A 173 10.84 -1.01 13.25
C ASN A 173 10.05 -0.47 14.45
N VAL A 174 8.76 -0.13 14.28
CA VAL A 174 7.91 0.31 15.40
C VAL A 174 7.87 -0.77 16.49
N VAL A 175 7.59 -2.03 16.10
CA VAL A 175 7.55 -3.15 17.05
C VAL A 175 8.90 -3.31 17.76
N THR A 176 10.01 -3.23 17.01
CA THR A 176 11.37 -3.31 17.54
C THR A 176 11.66 -2.20 18.56
N MET A 177 11.29 -0.95 18.22
CA MET A 177 11.49 0.20 19.12
C MET A 177 10.70 0.06 20.43
N VAL A 178 9.44 -0.42 20.36
CA VAL A 178 8.65 -0.72 21.55
C VAL A 178 9.29 -1.86 22.36
N TYR A 179 9.67 -2.96 21.70
CA TYR A 179 10.28 -4.12 22.33
C TYR A 179 11.56 -3.74 23.09
N GLN A 180 12.41 -2.91 22.50
CA GLN A 180 13.69 -2.44 23.07
C GLN A 180 13.52 -1.29 24.06
N GLY A 181 12.30 -0.73 24.25
CA GLY A 181 12.05 0.39 25.14
C GLY A 181 12.62 1.73 24.65
N GLN A 182 12.88 1.87 23.36
CA GLN A 182 13.30 3.14 22.72
C GLN A 182 12.16 4.16 22.67
N VAL A 183 10.91 3.67 22.68
CA VAL A 183 9.67 4.41 22.81
C VAL A 183 8.76 3.72 23.82
N ASP A 184 7.85 4.48 24.42
CA ASP A 184 6.90 3.97 25.42
C ASP A 184 5.74 3.23 24.75
N ALA A 185 5.30 3.70 23.59
CA ALA A 185 4.20 3.14 22.80
C ALA A 185 4.49 3.23 21.30
N GLY A 186 3.73 2.48 20.50
CA GLY A 186 3.80 2.52 19.05
C GLY A 186 2.51 2.09 18.40
N VAL A 187 2.34 2.38 17.11
CA VAL A 187 1.17 1.95 16.32
C VAL A 187 1.59 1.20 15.07
N THR A 188 0.83 0.16 14.75
CA THR A 188 1.09 -0.70 13.59
C THR A 188 -0.23 -1.27 13.07
N PHE A 189 -0.18 -2.14 12.03
CA PHE A 189 -1.35 -2.88 11.58
C PHE A 189 -1.68 -4.06 12.52
N TYR A 190 -2.97 -4.37 12.60
CA TYR A 190 -3.51 -5.55 13.25
C TYR A 190 -4.38 -6.34 12.28
N SER A 191 -4.16 -7.65 12.25
CA SER A 191 -5.11 -8.64 11.72
C SER A 191 -5.34 -9.71 12.79
N PRO A 192 -6.54 -10.29 12.89
CA PRO A 192 -6.82 -11.34 13.86
C PRO A 192 -5.85 -12.53 13.71
N PRO A 193 -5.54 -13.23 14.80
CA PRO A 193 -4.79 -14.49 14.72
C PRO A 193 -5.50 -15.52 13.84
N ASN A 194 -4.74 -16.28 13.07
CA ASN A 194 -5.26 -17.39 12.29
C ASN A 194 -4.59 -18.69 12.72
N GLU A 195 -5.37 -19.73 13.01
CA GLU A 195 -4.88 -21.04 13.48
C GLU A 195 -3.88 -20.93 14.65
N GLY A 196 -4.13 -20.02 15.59
CA GLY A 196 -3.25 -19.78 16.73
C GLY A 196 -1.96 -19.02 16.42
N GLN A 197 -1.75 -18.60 15.17
CA GLN A 197 -0.59 -17.81 14.77
C GLN A 197 -0.95 -16.33 14.68
N ILE A 198 -0.10 -15.45 15.23
CA ILE A 198 -0.29 -14.00 15.10
C ILE A 198 -0.16 -13.57 13.64
N GLN A 199 -1.05 -12.67 13.24
CA GLN A 199 -1.08 -12.10 11.89
C GLN A 199 -0.84 -10.58 11.89
N ASP A 200 -0.68 -9.98 13.05
CA ASP A 200 -0.34 -8.56 13.21
C ASP A 200 1.16 -8.30 13.02
N ALA A 201 1.56 -7.02 13.11
CA ALA A 201 2.93 -6.58 12.83
C ALA A 201 4.00 -7.22 13.74
N ARG A 202 3.64 -7.73 14.93
CA ARG A 202 4.60 -8.40 15.82
C ARG A 202 5.19 -9.67 15.19
N ARG A 203 4.46 -10.34 14.26
CA ARG A 203 4.98 -11.49 13.51
C ARG A 203 6.24 -11.17 12.70
N LEU A 204 6.39 -9.93 12.23
CA LEU A 204 7.52 -9.50 11.38
C LEU A 204 8.86 -9.58 12.10
N VAL A 205 8.85 -9.50 13.41
CA VAL A 205 10.07 -9.54 14.25
C VAL A 205 10.17 -10.80 15.10
N LYS A 206 9.23 -11.76 14.96
CA LYS A 206 9.15 -12.96 15.82
C LYS A 206 10.38 -13.87 15.68
N ALA A 207 11.00 -13.91 14.50
CA ALA A 207 12.25 -14.65 14.31
C ALA A 207 13.41 -14.07 15.11
N GLN A 208 13.47 -12.75 15.26
CA GLN A 208 14.49 -12.05 16.04
C GLN A 208 14.15 -11.99 17.53
N PHE A 209 12.85 -11.83 17.85
CA PHE A 209 12.32 -11.72 19.22
C PHE A 209 11.21 -12.75 19.45
N PRO A 210 11.56 -14.01 19.78
CA PRO A 210 10.57 -15.09 19.94
C PRO A 210 9.51 -14.81 21.01
N ASP A 211 9.84 -13.99 22.00
CA ASP A 211 8.97 -13.58 23.13
C ASP A 211 8.23 -12.25 22.88
N VAL A 212 8.18 -11.77 21.63
CA VAL A 212 7.57 -10.46 21.30
C VAL A 212 6.11 -10.36 21.75
N GLU A 213 5.34 -11.44 21.66
CA GLU A 213 3.92 -11.45 22.09
C GLU A 213 3.75 -11.30 23.62
N GLN A 214 4.73 -11.77 24.39
CA GLN A 214 4.76 -11.63 25.84
C GLN A 214 5.21 -10.23 26.24
N LYS A 215 6.22 -9.70 25.58
CA LYS A 215 6.83 -8.41 25.89
C LYS A 215 6.10 -7.20 25.32
N VAL A 216 5.53 -7.32 24.12
CA VAL A 216 4.82 -6.23 23.44
C VAL A 216 3.33 -6.55 23.41
N LYS A 217 2.54 -5.80 24.15
CA LYS A 217 1.10 -6.00 24.31
C LYS A 217 0.30 -5.02 23.47
N ILE A 218 -0.83 -5.51 22.95
CA ILE A 218 -1.87 -4.67 22.34
C ILE A 218 -2.64 -4.01 23.48
N ILE A 219 -2.68 -2.68 23.47
CA ILE A 219 -3.39 -1.87 24.47
C ILE A 219 -4.67 -1.22 23.92
N GLY A 220 -4.95 -1.41 22.64
CA GLY A 220 -6.17 -1.00 21.98
C GLY A 220 -6.10 -1.15 20.47
N LEU A 221 -7.27 -1.12 19.82
CA LEU A 221 -7.47 -1.22 18.39
C LEU A 221 -8.24 -0.01 17.85
N SER A 222 -8.07 0.33 16.58
CA SER A 222 -8.88 1.33 15.88
C SER A 222 -10.20 0.74 15.36
N SER A 223 -11.01 1.59 14.71
CA SER A 223 -12.05 1.13 13.78
C SER A 223 -11.44 0.37 12.59
N ASP A 224 -12.31 -0.30 11.84
CA ASP A 224 -11.95 -1.07 10.66
C ASP A 224 -11.39 -0.20 9.54
N ILE A 225 -10.44 -0.75 8.82
CA ILE A 225 -9.76 -0.15 7.67
C ILE A 225 -9.95 -1.11 6.49
N PRO A 226 -10.48 -0.68 5.35
CA PRO A 226 -10.50 -1.51 4.15
C PRO A 226 -9.09 -1.93 3.77
N ASN A 227 -8.94 -3.19 3.39
CA ASN A 227 -7.65 -3.72 2.95
C ASN A 227 -7.11 -2.99 1.71
N ASP A 228 -5.81 -3.11 1.50
CA ASP A 228 -5.07 -2.41 0.46
C ASP A 228 -5.58 -2.77 -0.95
N PRO A 229 -5.87 -1.78 -1.82
CA PRO A 229 -6.36 -2.03 -3.16
C PRO A 229 -5.26 -2.31 -4.18
N ILE A 230 -5.64 -3.02 -5.24
CA ILE A 230 -4.96 -3.00 -6.54
C ILE A 230 -5.70 -1.99 -7.40
N ILE A 231 -5.00 -0.95 -7.82
CA ILE A 231 -5.56 0.20 -8.52
C ILE A 231 -5.05 0.26 -9.95
N PHE A 232 -5.89 0.82 -10.82
CA PHE A 232 -5.64 0.92 -12.24
C PHE A 232 -5.77 2.37 -12.70
N ARG A 233 -4.96 2.77 -13.66
CA ARG A 233 -5.09 4.05 -14.34
C ARG A 233 -6.46 4.14 -15.04
N LYS A 234 -7.14 5.29 -14.92
CA LYS A 234 -8.50 5.51 -15.41
C LYS A 234 -8.69 5.17 -16.89
N ASP A 235 -7.75 5.61 -17.73
CA ASP A 235 -7.80 5.49 -19.19
C ASP A 235 -7.21 4.18 -19.74
N MET A 236 -6.91 3.21 -18.88
CA MET A 236 -6.54 1.85 -19.32
C MET A 236 -7.78 1.16 -19.91
N PRO A 237 -7.67 0.44 -21.06
CA PRO A 237 -8.79 -0.25 -21.67
C PRO A 237 -9.50 -1.19 -20.69
N GLU A 238 -10.84 -1.15 -20.66
CA GLU A 238 -11.63 -1.89 -19.69
C GLU A 238 -11.44 -3.41 -19.81
N GLU A 239 -11.36 -3.93 -21.04
CA GLU A 239 -11.08 -5.35 -21.29
C GLU A 239 -9.74 -5.78 -20.70
N MET A 240 -8.72 -4.90 -20.80
CA MET A 240 -7.39 -5.14 -20.22
C MET A 240 -7.46 -5.18 -18.69
N LYS A 241 -8.15 -4.22 -18.06
CA LYS A 241 -8.37 -4.20 -16.60
C LYS A 241 -9.03 -5.49 -16.13
N GLN A 242 -10.14 -5.88 -16.79
CA GLN A 242 -10.92 -7.08 -16.43
C GLN A 242 -10.08 -8.35 -16.55
N LYS A 243 -9.37 -8.53 -17.68
CA LYS A 243 -8.52 -9.71 -17.88
C LYS A 243 -7.41 -9.80 -16.83
N ILE A 244 -6.74 -8.68 -16.53
CA ILE A 244 -5.70 -8.64 -15.51
C ILE A 244 -6.27 -8.98 -14.13
N CYS A 245 -7.42 -8.41 -13.74
CA CYS A 245 -8.09 -8.72 -12.48
C CYS A 245 -8.41 -10.21 -12.35
N ILE A 246 -8.97 -10.82 -13.40
CA ILE A 246 -9.29 -12.25 -13.42
C ILE A 246 -8.03 -13.09 -13.19
N GLU A 247 -6.95 -12.78 -13.90
CA GLU A 247 -5.70 -13.54 -13.77
C GLU A 247 -5.00 -13.30 -12.44
N MET A 248 -5.08 -12.10 -11.86
CA MET A 248 -4.58 -11.83 -10.51
C MET A 248 -5.33 -12.62 -9.43
N ILE A 249 -6.67 -12.72 -9.54
CA ILE A 249 -7.50 -13.54 -8.64
C ILE A 249 -7.12 -15.03 -8.77
N LYS A 250 -6.88 -15.52 -9.99
CA LYS A 250 -6.41 -16.90 -10.21
C LYS A 250 -5.02 -17.12 -9.64
N PHE A 251 -4.09 -16.17 -9.88
CA PHE A 251 -2.74 -16.23 -9.31
C PHE A 251 -2.78 -16.37 -7.78
N ALA A 252 -3.61 -15.57 -7.09
CA ALA A 252 -3.74 -15.64 -5.64
C ALA A 252 -4.20 -17.02 -5.13
N LYS A 253 -4.80 -17.87 -5.98
CA LYS A 253 -5.23 -19.23 -5.66
C LYS A 253 -4.19 -20.32 -6.02
N THR A 254 -3.12 -19.98 -6.73
CA THR A 254 -2.03 -20.92 -7.03
C THR A 254 -1.17 -21.14 -5.80
N ILE A 255 -0.45 -22.28 -5.77
CA ILE A 255 0.50 -22.59 -4.68
C ILE A 255 1.55 -21.49 -4.55
N ASP A 256 2.16 -21.06 -5.65
CA ASP A 256 3.15 -19.99 -5.64
C ASP A 256 2.56 -18.65 -5.24
N GLY A 257 1.36 -18.30 -5.74
CA GLY A 257 0.68 -17.08 -5.37
C GLY A 257 0.37 -17.01 -3.88
N GLN A 258 -0.20 -18.07 -3.32
CA GLN A 258 -0.48 -18.15 -1.88
C GLN A 258 0.81 -18.03 -1.05
N ARG A 259 1.87 -18.73 -1.46
CA ARG A 259 3.17 -18.67 -0.77
C ARG A 259 3.71 -17.24 -0.70
N VAL A 260 3.82 -16.55 -1.84
CA VAL A 260 4.44 -15.22 -1.88
C VAL A 260 3.53 -14.13 -1.29
N LEU A 261 2.22 -14.19 -1.52
CA LEU A 261 1.28 -13.21 -0.97
C LEU A 261 1.12 -13.35 0.55
N LYS A 262 1.08 -14.59 1.07
CA LYS A 262 1.01 -14.85 2.52
C LYS A 262 2.27 -14.35 3.25
N GLN A 263 3.44 -14.55 2.65
CA GLN A 263 4.71 -14.05 3.22
C GLN A 263 4.74 -12.52 3.25
N LEU A 264 4.26 -11.87 2.19
CA LEU A 264 4.29 -10.42 2.06
C LEU A 264 3.49 -9.70 3.15
N SER A 265 2.20 -10.03 3.30
CA SER A 265 1.29 -9.30 4.20
C SER A 265 0.14 -10.17 4.71
N SER A 266 0.33 -11.46 4.90
CA SER A 266 -0.72 -12.44 5.26
C SER A 266 -1.90 -12.43 4.25
N VAL A 267 -1.67 -12.01 3.02
CA VAL A 267 -2.69 -12.00 1.97
C VAL A 267 -2.98 -13.42 1.54
N THR A 268 -4.24 -13.82 1.62
CA THR A 268 -4.72 -15.15 1.24
C THR A 268 -5.57 -15.15 -0.01
N GLY A 269 -6.00 -13.96 -0.47
CA GLY A 269 -6.84 -13.80 -1.65
C GLY A 269 -6.81 -12.38 -2.21
N LEU A 270 -7.39 -12.26 -3.39
CA LEU A 270 -7.74 -10.99 -4.02
C LEU A 270 -9.21 -11.04 -4.37
N VAL A 271 -9.98 -10.03 -3.99
CA VAL A 271 -11.42 -9.94 -4.22
C VAL A 271 -11.78 -8.64 -4.94
N PRO A 272 -12.85 -8.62 -5.75
CA PRO A 272 -13.32 -7.39 -6.37
C PRO A 272 -13.67 -6.32 -5.33
N THR A 273 -13.37 -5.06 -5.66
CA THR A 273 -13.68 -3.88 -4.86
C THR A 273 -14.06 -2.70 -5.73
N THR A 274 -14.61 -1.66 -5.11
CA THR A 274 -14.97 -0.41 -5.74
C THR A 274 -14.53 0.77 -4.89
N ASP A 275 -14.58 1.98 -5.42
CA ASP A 275 -14.26 3.21 -4.67
C ASP A 275 -15.13 3.38 -3.43
N LYS A 276 -16.38 2.94 -3.47
CA LYS A 276 -17.33 3.03 -2.35
C LYS A 276 -16.85 2.32 -1.08
N ASP A 277 -16.08 1.25 -1.22
CA ASP A 277 -15.56 0.50 -0.07
C ASP A 277 -14.57 1.34 0.78
N TYR A 278 -14.10 2.49 0.26
CA TYR A 278 -13.12 3.38 0.89
C TYR A 278 -13.72 4.69 1.41
N ASP A 279 -15.04 4.92 1.30
CA ASP A 279 -15.69 6.18 1.63
C ASP A 279 -15.52 6.59 3.09
N GLU A 280 -15.67 5.67 4.04
CA GLU A 280 -15.53 5.97 5.47
C GLU A 280 -14.09 6.38 5.81
N THR A 281 -13.11 5.65 5.29
CA THR A 281 -11.70 5.98 5.49
C THR A 281 -11.33 7.32 4.83
N ARG A 282 -11.89 7.60 3.65
CA ARG A 282 -11.74 8.91 2.97
C ARG A 282 -12.28 10.04 3.82
N ALA A 283 -13.48 9.87 4.41
CA ALA A 283 -14.08 10.87 5.31
C ALA A 283 -13.20 11.10 6.56
N ALA A 284 -12.67 10.03 7.16
CA ALA A 284 -11.78 10.14 8.31
C ALA A 284 -10.47 10.88 7.98
N VAL A 285 -9.87 10.60 6.82
CA VAL A 285 -8.65 11.26 6.35
C VAL A 285 -8.91 12.75 6.03
N LYS A 286 -10.04 13.09 5.41
CA LYS A 286 -10.45 14.48 5.15
C LYS A 286 -10.61 15.29 6.45
N ALA A 287 -11.18 14.68 7.49
CA ALA A 287 -11.32 15.31 8.80
C ALA A 287 -9.98 15.69 9.47
N LEU A 288 -8.89 14.98 9.13
CA LEU A 288 -7.52 15.31 9.57
C LEU A 288 -6.84 16.40 8.73
N GLY A 289 -7.49 16.92 7.68
CA GLY A 289 -6.88 17.84 6.73
C GLY A 289 -5.83 17.18 5.82
N GLY A 290 -5.80 15.87 5.75
CA GLY A 290 -4.76 15.08 5.06
C GLY A 290 -4.87 14.97 3.53
N ILE A 291 -5.91 15.56 2.92
CA ILE A 291 -6.05 15.65 1.45
C ILE A 291 -6.14 17.14 1.10
N LYS A 292 -5.01 17.72 0.77
CA LYS A 292 -4.93 19.06 0.14
C LYS A 292 -4.47 18.90 -1.31
#